data_2ce26a53eb041de8497b9fc1dad1aa99
#
_entry.id   2ce26a53eb041de8497b9fc1dad1aa99
#
_cell.length_a   1.000
_cell.length_b   1.000
_cell.length_c   1.000
_cell.angle_alpha   90.00
_cell.angle_beta   90.00
_cell.angle_gamma   90.00
#
_symmetry.space_group_name_H-M   'P 1'
#
loop_
_entity.id
_entity.type
_entity.pdbx_description
1 polymer ?
#
loop_
_entity_poly.entity_id
_entity_poly.type
_entity_poly.pdbx_seq_one_letter_code
_entity_poly.pdbx_strand_id
1 'polypeptide(L)'
;MISRLSLQRPLRTPRVGAVQYLNTKPLVHGLAGHGLHVVYDLPSRLADRLARRELDVALIPSIEVFRGDGYRVVSDACIGCRGPVMSVKLFFRTPPERVVRLAVDEGSRTSATLARILLAERFGVRPEIELLPIGSGFDDTSADAVLLIGDRAIGASRGMFQLVWDLGDEWVRWQGLPFVFAVWAAHRGVSRAALAGIEPLLAAARDAGKANLGAIASAEAAAHGLTVPQCLGYLRDNLHYDLGPRERAALAAFYDHAVSLDLAPSGLDVGGNLAPSAP
;
A
#
# COMPACT_ATOMS: atom_id res chain seq x y z
N MET A 1 25.92 21.89 44.70
CA MET A 1 25.81 21.08 43.44
C MET A 1 24.34 20.80 43.16
N ILE A 2 23.70 21.64 42.35
CA ILE A 2 22.25 21.48 42.05
C ILE A 2 22.18 20.69 40.74
N SER A 3 21.71 19.45 40.85
CA SER A 3 21.50 18.56 39.74
C SER A 3 20.44 19.20 38.79
N ARG A 4 20.81 19.47 37.53
CA ARG A 4 19.89 19.89 36.50
C ARG A 4 18.98 18.70 36.17
N LEU A 5 17.78 18.71 36.71
CA LEU A 5 16.69 17.90 36.23
C LEU A 5 16.45 18.30 34.78
N SER A 6 16.83 17.44 33.83
CA SER A 6 16.41 17.52 32.42
C SER A 6 14.89 17.47 32.39
N LEU A 7 14.27 18.62 32.19
CA LEU A 7 12.85 18.70 31.83
C LEU A 7 12.67 17.92 30.50
N GLN A 8 12.28 16.66 30.59
CA GLN A 8 11.82 15.91 29.43
C GLN A 8 10.63 16.68 28.86
N ARG A 9 10.78 17.21 27.66
CA ARG A 9 9.68 17.76 26.87
C ARG A 9 8.53 16.74 26.88
N PRO A 10 7.28 17.15 27.13
CA PRO A 10 6.16 16.22 27.04
C PRO A 10 6.20 15.57 25.66
N LEU A 11 6.21 14.22 25.64
CA LEU A 11 6.24 13.46 24.41
C LEU A 11 4.95 13.82 23.64
N ARG A 12 5.11 14.47 22.49
CA ARG A 12 3.99 14.83 21.62
C ARG A 12 3.30 13.54 21.17
N THR A 13 1.96 13.51 21.22
CA THR A 13 1.16 12.40 20.66
C THR A 13 1.62 12.09 19.23
N PRO A 14 2.05 10.85 18.95
CA PRO A 14 2.48 10.45 17.61
C PRO A 14 1.34 10.59 16.59
N ARG A 15 1.66 11.11 15.41
CA ARG A 15 0.74 11.27 14.28
C ARG A 15 0.93 10.09 13.34
N VAL A 16 -0.11 9.27 13.23
CA VAL A 16 -0.10 8.06 12.42
C VAL A 16 -1.02 8.24 11.22
N GLY A 17 -0.52 8.05 10.00
CA GLY A 17 -1.30 8.08 8.78
C GLY A 17 -1.73 6.68 8.36
N ALA A 18 -3.02 6.47 8.15
CA ALA A 18 -3.58 5.21 7.70
C ALA A 18 -4.37 5.40 6.39
N VAL A 19 -4.33 4.40 5.51
CA VAL A 19 -5.09 4.44 4.26
C VAL A 19 -6.58 4.36 4.56
N GLN A 20 -7.37 5.17 3.85
CA GLN A 20 -8.82 5.27 4.11
C GLN A 20 -9.66 4.09 3.58
N TYR A 21 -9.07 3.16 2.80
CA TYR A 21 -9.76 2.07 2.13
C TYR A 21 -10.10 0.90 3.09
N LEU A 22 -11.05 0.07 2.66
CA LEU A 22 -11.51 -1.12 3.38
C LEU A 22 -10.37 -2.06 3.80
N ASN A 23 -9.36 -2.22 2.94
CA ASN A 23 -8.21 -3.10 3.20
C ASN A 23 -7.35 -2.71 4.41
N THR A 24 -7.46 -1.49 4.89
CA THR A 24 -6.72 -0.99 6.05
C THR A 24 -7.43 -1.28 7.38
N LYS A 25 -8.73 -1.55 7.36
CA LYS A 25 -9.53 -1.71 8.60
C LYS A 25 -8.94 -2.75 9.58
N PRO A 26 -8.43 -3.92 9.12
CA PRO A 26 -7.76 -4.84 10.02
C PRO A 26 -6.46 -4.29 10.63
N LEU A 27 -5.71 -3.46 9.89
CA LEU A 27 -4.43 -2.92 10.35
C LEU A 27 -4.56 -1.79 11.39
N VAL A 28 -5.73 -1.21 11.52
CA VAL A 28 -6.01 -0.10 12.44
C VAL A 28 -7.00 -0.47 13.54
N HIS A 29 -7.36 -1.75 13.64
CA HIS A 29 -8.34 -2.23 14.60
C HIS A 29 -7.87 -1.97 16.05
N GLY A 30 -8.63 -1.17 16.79
CA GLY A 30 -8.30 -0.81 18.16
C GLY A 30 -7.26 0.30 18.34
N LEU A 31 -6.57 0.78 17.30
CA LEU A 31 -5.52 1.80 17.43
C LEU A 31 -5.98 3.10 18.11
N ALA A 32 -7.20 3.53 17.87
CA ALA A 32 -7.74 4.77 18.46
C ALA A 32 -7.76 4.76 20.01
N GLY A 33 -7.83 3.57 20.62
CA GLY A 33 -7.82 3.39 22.08
C GLY A 33 -6.45 3.61 22.75
N HIS A 34 -5.36 3.75 21.98
CA HIS A 34 -3.99 3.81 22.51
C HIS A 34 -3.38 5.22 22.51
N GLY A 35 -4.19 6.27 22.47
CA GLY A 35 -3.71 7.66 22.51
C GLY A 35 -2.92 8.09 21.27
N LEU A 36 -3.08 7.40 20.14
CA LEU A 36 -2.51 7.80 18.85
C LEU A 36 -3.46 8.73 18.11
N HIS A 37 -2.91 9.74 17.45
CA HIS A 37 -3.66 10.56 16.50
C HIS A 37 -3.60 9.93 15.12
N VAL A 38 -4.64 9.15 14.77
CA VAL A 38 -4.75 8.47 13.47
C VAL A 38 -5.46 9.36 12.47
N VAL A 39 -4.82 9.61 11.33
CA VAL A 39 -5.34 10.39 10.20
C VAL A 39 -5.54 9.47 9.01
N TYR A 40 -6.68 9.58 8.32
CA TYR A 40 -7.00 8.78 7.15
C TYR A 40 -6.91 9.62 5.88
N ASP A 41 -6.26 9.07 4.85
CA ASP A 41 -6.09 9.73 3.56
C ASP A 41 -5.77 8.70 2.45
N LEU A 42 -5.59 9.18 1.21
CA LEU A 42 -5.12 8.37 0.09
C LEU A 42 -3.67 7.92 0.29
N PRO A 43 -3.28 6.72 -0.19
CA PRO A 43 -1.91 6.21 -0.05
C PRO A 43 -0.84 7.20 -0.56
N SER A 44 -1.06 7.81 -1.72
CA SER A 44 -0.15 8.81 -2.31
C SER A 44 0.00 10.04 -1.43
N ARG A 45 -1.11 10.57 -0.89
CA ARG A 45 -1.11 11.74 -0.02
C ARG A 45 -0.46 11.47 1.33
N LEU A 46 -0.64 10.26 1.89
CA LEU A 46 0.05 9.85 3.11
C LEU A 46 1.57 9.83 2.92
N ALA A 47 2.05 9.35 1.77
CA ALA A 47 3.46 9.38 1.44
C ALA A 47 4.00 10.82 1.36
N ASP A 48 3.27 11.75 0.72
CA ASP A 48 3.63 13.16 0.65
C ASP A 48 3.65 13.83 2.03
N ARG A 49 2.67 13.53 2.88
CA ARG A 49 2.60 14.04 4.26
C ARG A 49 3.73 13.49 5.13
N LEU A 50 4.10 12.21 4.95
CA LEU A 50 5.24 11.61 5.62
C LEU A 50 6.56 12.29 5.16
N ALA A 51 6.72 12.55 3.86
CA ALA A 51 7.87 13.26 3.30
C ALA A 51 8.02 14.67 3.88
N ARG A 52 6.90 15.40 4.02
CA ARG A 52 6.86 16.72 4.65
C ARG A 52 6.94 16.70 6.19
N ARG A 53 7.11 15.51 6.80
CA ARG A 53 7.17 15.33 8.27
C ARG A 53 5.91 15.82 9.01
N GLU A 54 4.78 15.80 8.33
CA GLU A 54 3.46 16.04 8.93
C GLU A 54 2.96 14.81 9.70
N LEU A 55 3.49 13.63 9.38
CA LEU A 55 3.24 12.35 10.04
C LEU A 55 4.55 11.79 10.59
N ASP A 56 4.46 11.03 11.67
CA ASP A 56 5.59 10.36 12.30
C ASP A 56 5.75 8.92 11.77
N VAL A 57 4.60 8.26 11.51
CA VAL A 57 4.49 6.95 10.87
C VAL A 57 3.31 6.99 9.90
N ALA A 58 3.42 6.32 8.75
CA ALA A 58 2.29 6.18 7.83
C ALA A 58 2.32 4.85 7.07
N LEU A 59 1.13 4.35 6.74
CA LEU A 59 0.95 3.25 5.79
C LEU A 59 1.05 3.84 4.38
N ILE A 60 2.20 3.65 3.74
CA ILE A 60 2.52 4.26 2.43
C ILE A 60 2.69 3.22 1.34
N PRO A 61 2.54 3.59 0.06
CA PRO A 61 2.87 2.71 -1.06
C PRO A 61 4.29 2.18 -0.94
N SER A 62 4.48 0.87 -1.10
CA SER A 62 5.78 0.21 -0.89
C SER A 62 6.88 0.75 -1.81
N ILE A 63 6.56 1.21 -3.01
CA ILE A 63 7.52 1.84 -3.94
C ILE A 63 8.19 3.09 -3.34
N GLU A 64 7.52 3.80 -2.44
CA GLU A 64 8.06 5.02 -1.84
C GLU A 64 9.25 4.73 -0.89
N VAL A 65 9.29 3.54 -0.31
CA VAL A 65 10.46 3.09 0.48
C VAL A 65 11.72 3.01 -0.38
N PHE A 66 11.55 2.81 -1.69
CA PHE A 66 12.62 2.71 -2.67
C PHE A 66 12.95 4.04 -3.37
N ARG A 67 12.00 4.98 -3.38
CA ARG A 67 12.17 6.29 -4.04
C ARG A 67 12.59 7.40 -3.08
N GLY A 68 12.21 7.27 -1.83
CA GLY A 68 12.41 8.33 -0.84
C GLY A 68 13.76 8.23 -0.13
N ASP A 69 14.35 9.40 0.15
CA ASP A 69 15.57 9.51 0.93
C ASP A 69 15.29 9.22 2.41
N GLY A 70 15.44 7.95 2.80
CA GLY A 70 15.55 7.64 4.20
C GLY A 70 14.26 7.26 4.89
N TYR A 71 13.41 6.48 4.25
CA TYR A 71 12.37 5.72 4.95
C TYR A 71 12.92 4.42 5.51
N ARG A 72 12.30 3.96 6.59
CA ARG A 72 12.44 2.61 7.12
C ARG A 72 11.07 2.01 7.36
N VAL A 73 10.94 0.73 7.13
CA VAL A 73 9.76 -0.05 7.51
C VAL A 73 9.78 -0.22 9.04
N VAL A 74 8.65 0.06 9.69
CA VAL A 74 8.54 0.10 11.16
C VAL A 74 7.56 -0.92 11.73
N SER A 75 7.05 -1.83 10.90
CA SER A 75 6.16 -2.90 11.35
C SER A 75 6.26 -4.08 10.40
N ASP A 76 5.97 -5.27 10.93
CA ASP A 76 5.74 -6.47 10.14
C ASP A 76 4.30 -6.58 9.62
N ALA A 77 3.50 -5.53 9.80
CA ALA A 77 2.17 -5.42 9.22
C ALA A 77 2.21 -4.71 7.86
N CYS A 78 1.51 -5.24 6.87
CA CYS A 78 1.48 -4.70 5.50
C CYS A 78 0.11 -4.90 4.84
N ILE A 79 -0.10 -4.31 3.67
CA ILE A 79 -1.14 -4.70 2.73
C ILE A 79 -0.48 -5.44 1.56
N GLY A 80 -0.74 -6.73 1.47
CA GLY A 80 -0.23 -7.60 0.42
C GLY A 80 -1.28 -8.59 -0.07
N CYS A 81 -0.86 -9.46 -1.00
CA CYS A 81 -1.66 -10.58 -1.49
C CYS A 81 -0.75 -11.76 -1.87
N ARG A 82 -1.35 -12.95 -1.99
CA ARG A 82 -0.70 -14.19 -2.43
C ARG A 82 -1.39 -14.82 -3.64
N GLY A 83 -2.12 -14.02 -4.39
CA GLY A 83 -2.94 -14.32 -5.55
C GLY A 83 -3.77 -13.11 -5.91
N PRO A 84 -5.01 -13.26 -6.39
CA PRO A 84 -5.89 -12.15 -6.70
C PRO A 84 -6.09 -11.22 -5.50
N VAL A 85 -5.88 -9.92 -5.70
CA VAL A 85 -6.06 -8.89 -4.65
C VAL A 85 -7.46 -8.26 -4.67
N MET A 86 -8.18 -8.39 -5.78
CA MET A 86 -9.53 -7.86 -6.02
C MET A 86 -9.64 -6.33 -6.04
N SER A 87 -8.80 -5.63 -5.28
CA SER A 87 -8.81 -4.17 -5.12
C SER A 87 -7.73 -3.43 -5.91
N VAL A 88 -7.04 -4.09 -6.85
CA VAL A 88 -6.07 -3.47 -7.75
C VAL A 88 -6.24 -4.07 -9.14
N LYS A 89 -6.90 -3.33 -10.02
CA LYS A 89 -7.28 -3.84 -11.34
C LYS A 89 -6.85 -2.90 -12.46
N LEU A 90 -6.33 -3.50 -13.53
CA LEU A 90 -6.01 -2.83 -14.78
C LEU A 90 -7.01 -3.26 -15.86
N PHE A 91 -7.76 -2.30 -16.34
CA PHE A 91 -8.83 -2.47 -17.33
C PHE A 91 -8.32 -2.05 -18.71
N PHE A 92 -8.46 -2.91 -19.72
CA PHE A 92 -7.94 -2.68 -21.06
C PHE A 92 -9.06 -2.44 -22.08
N ARG A 93 -8.97 -1.33 -22.81
CA ARG A 93 -9.79 -1.06 -24.01
C ARG A 93 -9.16 -1.64 -25.27
N THR A 94 -7.84 -1.79 -25.28
CA THR A 94 -7.04 -2.40 -26.35
C THR A 94 -6.26 -3.59 -25.80
N PRO A 95 -5.73 -4.49 -26.62
CA PRO A 95 -4.81 -5.52 -26.16
C PRO A 95 -3.58 -4.92 -25.46
N PRO A 96 -3.00 -5.57 -24.43
CA PRO A 96 -1.88 -5.03 -23.65
C PRO A 96 -0.68 -4.56 -24.47
N GLU A 97 -0.37 -5.27 -25.57
CA GLU A 97 0.73 -4.94 -26.48
C GLU A 97 0.49 -3.68 -27.32
N ARG A 98 -0.71 -3.11 -27.28
CA ARG A 98 -1.10 -1.91 -28.03
C ARG A 98 -1.41 -0.70 -27.13
N VAL A 99 -1.14 -0.81 -25.83
CA VAL A 99 -1.39 0.28 -24.88
C VAL A 99 -0.40 1.42 -25.11
N VAL A 100 -0.89 2.58 -25.52
CA VAL A 100 -0.11 3.81 -25.72
C VAL A 100 -0.29 4.74 -24.51
N ARG A 101 -1.51 4.83 -23.96
CA ARG A 101 -1.83 5.66 -22.79
C ARG A 101 -2.43 4.83 -21.65
N LEU A 102 -1.91 5.03 -20.45
CA LEU A 102 -2.36 4.39 -19.21
C LEU A 102 -2.84 5.45 -18.23
N ALA A 103 -4.15 5.50 -17.97
CA ALA A 103 -4.72 6.30 -16.89
C ALA A 103 -4.49 5.58 -15.56
N VAL A 104 -3.90 6.30 -14.59
CA VAL A 104 -3.58 5.75 -13.26
C VAL A 104 -4.34 6.50 -12.18
N ASP A 105 -4.97 5.75 -11.27
CA ASP A 105 -5.64 6.29 -10.09
C ASP A 105 -4.71 7.22 -9.28
N GLU A 106 -5.18 8.40 -8.92
CA GLU A 106 -4.41 9.43 -8.18
C GLU A 106 -3.80 8.88 -6.87
N GLY A 107 -4.48 7.97 -6.21
CA GLY A 107 -4.01 7.33 -4.97
C GLY A 107 -2.88 6.32 -5.19
N SER A 108 -2.63 5.90 -6.45
CA SER A 108 -1.77 4.78 -6.77
C SER A 108 -0.35 5.19 -7.11
N ARG A 109 0.64 4.62 -6.40
CA ARG A 109 2.07 4.72 -6.76
C ARG A 109 2.69 3.33 -6.97
N THR A 110 2.52 2.43 -6.02
CA THR A 110 3.00 1.04 -6.14
C THR A 110 2.33 0.32 -7.31
N SER A 111 0.99 0.37 -7.38
CA SER A 111 0.25 -0.35 -8.43
C SER A 111 0.48 0.26 -9.82
N ALA A 112 0.66 1.58 -9.92
CA ALA A 112 1.05 2.25 -11.16
C ALA A 112 2.44 1.78 -11.64
N THR A 113 3.39 1.62 -10.71
CA THR A 113 4.72 1.06 -11.01
C THR A 113 4.62 -0.40 -11.43
N LEU A 114 3.82 -1.22 -10.72
CA LEU A 114 3.61 -2.62 -11.07
C LEU A 114 2.97 -2.77 -12.46
N ALA A 115 1.95 -1.99 -12.80
CA ALA A 115 1.34 -2.00 -14.13
C ALA A 115 2.36 -1.71 -15.23
N ARG A 116 3.21 -0.69 -15.01
CA ARG A 116 4.29 -0.34 -15.95
C ARG A 116 5.32 -1.45 -16.09
N ILE A 117 5.71 -2.10 -15.01
CA ILE A 117 6.62 -3.26 -15.03
C ILE A 117 6.01 -4.40 -15.84
N LEU A 118 4.76 -4.79 -15.54
CA LEU A 118 4.09 -5.89 -16.25
C LEU A 118 3.94 -5.62 -17.74
N LEU A 119 3.59 -4.38 -18.14
CA LEU A 119 3.48 -4.00 -19.55
C LEU A 119 4.86 -3.99 -20.24
N ALA A 120 5.89 -3.48 -19.60
CA ALA A 120 7.23 -3.41 -20.16
C ALA A 120 7.87 -4.81 -20.30
N GLU A 121 7.85 -5.60 -19.22
CA GLU A 121 8.56 -6.89 -19.18
C GLU A 121 7.87 -7.97 -20.01
N ARG A 122 6.54 -7.95 -20.10
CA ARG A 122 5.80 -9.00 -20.80
C ARG A 122 5.45 -8.66 -22.24
N PHE A 123 5.38 -7.36 -22.58
CA PHE A 123 4.90 -6.90 -23.88
C PHE A 123 5.81 -5.86 -24.54
N GLY A 124 6.88 -5.41 -23.86
CA GLY A 124 7.78 -4.38 -24.37
C GLY A 124 7.13 -2.98 -24.44
N VAL A 125 6.01 -2.76 -23.74
CA VAL A 125 5.20 -1.54 -23.84
C VAL A 125 5.52 -0.57 -22.71
N ARG A 126 5.77 0.69 -23.04
CA ARG A 126 6.02 1.79 -22.08
C ARG A 126 5.03 2.93 -22.35
N PRO A 127 3.81 2.87 -21.79
CA PRO A 127 2.76 3.84 -22.08
C PRO A 127 3.05 5.21 -21.47
N GLU A 128 2.48 6.25 -22.09
CA GLU A 128 2.32 7.55 -21.47
C GLU A 128 1.35 7.46 -20.29
N ILE A 129 1.69 8.13 -19.20
CA ILE A 129 0.91 8.09 -17.97
C ILE A 129 -0.01 9.30 -17.90
N GLU A 130 -1.30 9.04 -17.77
CA GLU A 130 -2.34 10.03 -17.50
C GLU A 130 -2.82 9.88 -16.05
N LEU A 131 -2.90 10.98 -15.29
CA LEU A 131 -3.44 10.94 -13.94
C LEU A 131 -4.97 10.89 -13.98
N LEU A 132 -5.59 9.91 -13.33
CA LEU A 132 -7.03 9.81 -13.15
C LEU A 132 -7.41 10.31 -11.73
N PRO A 133 -7.99 11.52 -11.60
CA PRO A 133 -8.34 12.09 -10.31
C PRO A 133 -9.33 11.24 -9.51
N ILE A 134 -9.32 11.39 -8.18
CA ILE A 134 -10.38 10.82 -7.33
C ILE A 134 -11.72 11.44 -7.70
N GLY A 135 -12.73 10.60 -7.87
CA GLY A 135 -14.06 11.02 -8.34
C GLY A 135 -14.27 10.86 -9.84
N SER A 136 -13.19 10.77 -10.63
CA SER A 136 -13.30 10.44 -12.06
C SER A 136 -13.51 8.94 -12.27
N GLY A 137 -14.25 8.59 -13.32
CA GLY A 137 -14.56 7.22 -13.71
C GLY A 137 -13.93 6.82 -15.04
N PHE A 138 -14.40 5.72 -15.59
CA PHE A 138 -13.96 5.22 -16.89
C PHE A 138 -14.32 6.16 -18.05
N ASP A 139 -15.41 6.93 -17.92
CA ASP A 139 -15.90 7.83 -18.97
C ASP A 139 -15.13 9.17 -19.00
N ASP A 140 -14.34 9.46 -17.95
CA ASP A 140 -13.56 10.69 -17.86
C ASP A 140 -12.17 10.57 -18.50
N THR A 141 -11.85 9.42 -19.10
CA THR A 141 -10.59 9.17 -19.80
C THR A 141 -10.80 8.34 -21.07
N SER A 142 -10.04 8.67 -22.11
CA SER A 142 -9.96 7.87 -23.35
C SER A 142 -8.69 7.02 -23.40
N ALA A 143 -7.95 6.87 -22.30
CA ALA A 143 -6.74 6.05 -22.22
C ALA A 143 -7.03 4.58 -22.60
N ASP A 144 -6.02 3.93 -23.22
CA ASP A 144 -6.13 2.54 -23.70
C ASP A 144 -6.26 1.54 -22.56
N ALA A 145 -5.71 1.89 -21.41
CA ALA A 145 -5.87 1.12 -20.18
C ALA A 145 -6.11 2.05 -18.98
N VAL A 146 -6.85 1.56 -17.97
CA VAL A 146 -7.21 2.31 -16.77
C VAL A 146 -6.90 1.48 -15.54
N LEU A 147 -6.06 2.01 -14.66
CA LEU A 147 -5.74 1.42 -13.36
C LEU A 147 -6.64 2.03 -12.28
N LEU A 148 -7.37 1.18 -11.56
CA LEU A 148 -8.10 1.55 -10.35
C LEU A 148 -7.56 0.80 -9.14
N ILE A 149 -7.61 1.46 -7.98
CA ILE A 149 -7.20 0.86 -6.69
C ILE A 149 -8.26 1.03 -5.61
N GLY A 150 -8.08 0.26 -4.53
CA GLY A 150 -8.92 0.33 -3.32
C GLY A 150 -10.38 0.02 -3.61
N ASP A 151 -11.24 0.71 -2.92
CA ASP A 151 -12.69 0.48 -2.97
C ASP A 151 -13.29 0.73 -4.36
N ARG A 152 -12.67 1.64 -5.14
CA ARG A 152 -13.06 1.91 -6.54
C ARG A 152 -12.86 0.68 -7.45
N ALA A 153 -11.79 -0.08 -7.23
CA ALA A 153 -11.51 -1.27 -8.02
C ALA A 153 -12.40 -2.45 -7.64
N ILE A 154 -12.81 -2.55 -6.35
CA ILE A 154 -13.67 -3.63 -5.87
C ILE A 154 -15.01 -3.60 -6.59
N GLY A 155 -15.67 -2.45 -6.63
CA GLY A 155 -16.97 -2.26 -7.25
C GLY A 155 -16.95 -2.15 -8.78
N ALA A 156 -15.77 -2.00 -9.38
CA ALA A 156 -15.65 -1.81 -10.82
C ALA A 156 -15.98 -3.08 -11.60
N SER A 157 -16.93 -2.99 -12.52
CA SER A 157 -17.30 -4.08 -13.41
C SER A 157 -16.42 -4.10 -14.66
N ARG A 158 -16.32 -5.26 -15.31
CA ARG A 158 -15.61 -5.40 -16.58
C ARG A 158 -16.21 -4.53 -17.70
N GLY A 159 -17.54 -4.34 -17.71
CA GLY A 159 -18.23 -3.50 -18.68
C GLY A 159 -17.77 -3.73 -20.12
N MET A 160 -17.39 -2.63 -20.79
CA MET A 160 -16.92 -2.61 -22.19
C MET A 160 -15.43 -3.00 -22.36
N PHE A 161 -14.72 -3.31 -21.29
CA PHE A 161 -13.30 -3.61 -21.39
C PHE A 161 -13.05 -5.01 -21.95
N GLN A 162 -12.09 -5.12 -22.87
CA GLN A 162 -11.75 -6.39 -23.53
C GLN A 162 -11.09 -7.36 -22.54
N LEU A 163 -10.27 -6.83 -21.66
CA LEU A 163 -9.49 -7.60 -20.67
C LEU A 163 -9.42 -6.84 -19.36
N VAL A 164 -9.39 -7.55 -18.26
CA VAL A 164 -9.12 -7.00 -16.92
C VAL A 164 -8.08 -7.87 -16.24
N TRP A 165 -6.98 -7.24 -15.79
CA TRP A 165 -6.00 -7.89 -14.93
C TRP A 165 -6.26 -7.54 -13.47
N ASP A 166 -6.21 -8.54 -12.61
CA ASP A 166 -5.92 -8.36 -11.19
C ASP A 166 -4.40 -8.33 -11.03
N LEU A 167 -3.84 -7.19 -10.62
CA LEU A 167 -2.38 -7.03 -10.63
C LEU A 167 -1.68 -7.89 -9.58
N GLY A 168 -2.35 -8.27 -8.49
CA GLY A 168 -1.83 -9.24 -7.53
C GLY A 168 -1.68 -10.62 -8.15
N ASP A 169 -2.72 -11.10 -8.84
CA ASP A 169 -2.72 -12.39 -9.53
C ASP A 169 -1.68 -12.42 -10.65
N GLU A 170 -1.60 -11.36 -11.48
CA GLU A 170 -0.62 -11.27 -12.57
C GLU A 170 0.82 -11.33 -12.06
N TRP A 171 1.13 -10.66 -10.96
CA TRP A 171 2.45 -10.72 -10.34
C TRP A 171 2.75 -12.12 -9.80
N VAL A 172 1.82 -12.70 -9.02
CA VAL A 172 2.01 -14.03 -8.41
C VAL A 172 2.22 -15.09 -9.48
N ARG A 173 1.46 -15.07 -10.56
CA ARG A 173 1.63 -15.99 -11.69
C ARG A 173 2.97 -15.83 -12.40
N TRP A 174 3.47 -14.60 -12.50
CA TRP A 174 4.72 -14.32 -13.18
C TRP A 174 5.95 -14.61 -12.31
N GLN A 175 5.94 -14.16 -11.05
CA GLN A 175 7.11 -14.21 -10.17
C GLN A 175 7.10 -15.39 -9.17
N GLY A 176 5.97 -16.03 -8.93
CA GLY A 176 5.82 -17.07 -7.90
C GLY A 176 5.94 -16.53 -6.47
N LEU A 177 5.97 -15.22 -6.31
CA LEU A 177 6.12 -14.51 -5.04
C LEU A 177 4.83 -13.75 -4.69
N PRO A 178 4.54 -13.51 -3.39
CA PRO A 178 3.47 -12.59 -2.99
C PRO A 178 3.73 -11.18 -3.53
N PHE A 179 2.75 -10.28 -3.44
CA PHE A 179 2.95 -8.86 -3.72
C PHE A 179 2.60 -8.01 -2.51
N VAL A 180 3.37 -6.95 -2.26
CA VAL A 180 3.17 -6.02 -1.14
C VAL A 180 2.91 -4.62 -1.68
N PHE A 181 1.69 -4.12 -1.48
CA PHE A 181 1.23 -2.83 -1.98
C PHE A 181 1.60 -1.66 -1.06
N ALA A 182 1.50 -1.87 0.25
CA ALA A 182 1.76 -0.82 1.25
C ALA A 182 2.42 -1.40 2.51
N VAL A 183 3.27 -0.58 3.13
CA VAL A 183 3.99 -0.89 4.38
C VAL A 183 3.90 0.28 5.34
N TRP A 184 3.96 0.00 6.64
CA TRP A 184 4.13 1.02 7.65
C TRP A 184 5.57 1.53 7.62
N ALA A 185 5.73 2.81 7.38
CA ALA A 185 7.05 3.44 7.28
C ALA A 185 7.14 4.70 8.15
N ALA A 186 8.36 5.00 8.56
CA ALA A 186 8.74 6.25 9.20
C ALA A 186 9.95 6.85 8.50
N HIS A 187 10.09 8.18 8.57
CA HIS A 187 11.31 8.82 8.12
C HIS A 187 12.48 8.44 9.03
N ARG A 188 13.68 8.15 8.51
CA ARG A 188 14.87 7.76 9.29
C ARG A 188 15.29 8.78 10.33
N GLY A 189 14.92 10.06 10.16
CA GLY A 189 15.14 11.12 11.14
C GLY A 189 14.27 11.02 12.40
N VAL A 190 13.25 10.17 12.43
CA VAL A 190 12.46 9.89 13.63
C VAL A 190 13.27 8.94 14.51
N SER A 191 13.49 9.29 15.79
CA SER A 191 14.31 8.47 16.68
C SER A 191 13.65 7.11 16.94
N ARG A 192 14.46 6.07 17.12
CA ARG A 192 13.95 4.73 17.50
C ARG A 192 13.15 4.77 18.80
N ALA A 193 13.57 5.59 19.77
CA ALA A 193 12.84 5.76 21.02
C ALA A 193 11.42 6.32 20.82
N ALA A 194 11.23 7.22 19.85
CA ALA A 194 9.90 7.74 19.50
C ALA A 194 9.00 6.70 18.81
N LEU A 195 9.58 5.69 18.16
CA LEU A 195 8.86 4.62 17.47
C LEU A 195 8.64 3.38 18.33
N ALA A 196 9.45 3.18 19.40
CA ALA A 196 9.39 1.98 20.24
C ALA A 196 8.00 1.71 20.84
N GLY A 197 7.20 2.76 21.09
CA GLY A 197 5.81 2.61 21.55
C GLY A 197 4.79 2.40 20.42
N ILE A 198 5.13 2.70 19.15
CA ILE A 198 4.20 2.62 18.02
C ILE A 198 4.29 1.24 17.34
N GLU A 199 5.48 0.75 17.12
CA GLU A 199 5.72 -0.51 16.40
C GLU A 199 4.92 -1.70 16.98
N PRO A 200 4.94 -1.96 18.32
CA PRO A 200 4.14 -3.03 18.92
C PRO A 200 2.64 -2.82 18.76
N LEU A 201 2.17 -1.56 18.78
CA LEU A 201 0.74 -1.25 18.62
C LEU A 201 0.26 -1.55 17.22
N LEU A 202 1.07 -1.30 16.18
CA LEU A 202 0.72 -1.62 14.79
C LEU A 202 0.62 -3.14 14.58
N ALA A 203 1.53 -3.91 15.14
CA ALA A 203 1.50 -5.37 15.09
C ALA A 203 0.27 -5.92 15.86
N ALA A 204 0.02 -5.42 17.08
CA ALA A 204 -1.13 -5.83 17.88
C ALA A 204 -2.47 -5.47 17.19
N ALA A 205 -2.57 -4.30 16.54
CA ALA A 205 -3.75 -3.91 15.79
C ALA A 205 -4.03 -4.85 14.61
N ARG A 206 -2.99 -5.23 13.84
CA ARG A 206 -3.09 -6.24 12.78
C ARG A 206 -3.61 -7.57 13.34
N ASP A 207 -3.02 -8.07 14.43
CA ASP A 207 -3.38 -9.36 15.00
C ASP A 207 -4.82 -9.36 15.52
N ALA A 208 -5.21 -8.30 16.23
CA ALA A 208 -6.58 -8.09 16.67
C ALA A 208 -7.55 -7.97 15.49
N GLY A 209 -7.17 -7.23 14.45
CA GLY A 209 -7.97 -7.09 13.22
C GLY A 209 -8.16 -8.42 12.49
N LYS A 210 -7.10 -9.21 12.33
CA LYS A 210 -7.17 -10.56 11.75
C LYS A 210 -8.09 -11.50 12.55
N ALA A 211 -8.07 -11.40 13.87
CA ALA A 211 -8.95 -12.17 14.74
C ALA A 211 -10.43 -11.72 14.66
N ASN A 212 -10.70 -10.51 14.17
CA ASN A 212 -12.02 -9.89 14.13
C ASN A 212 -12.57 -9.60 12.73
N LEU A 213 -12.05 -10.25 11.67
CA LEU A 213 -12.46 -9.99 10.27
C LEU A 213 -13.97 -10.10 10.05
N GLY A 214 -14.65 -11.03 10.72
CA GLY A 214 -16.11 -11.18 10.63
C GLY A 214 -16.87 -9.96 11.17
N ALA A 215 -16.45 -9.42 12.31
CA ALA A 215 -17.04 -8.22 12.88
C ALA A 215 -16.75 -6.98 12.01
N ILE A 216 -15.52 -6.85 11.50
CA ILE A 216 -15.12 -5.78 10.57
C ILE A 216 -15.97 -5.85 9.30
N ALA A 217 -16.11 -7.05 8.70
CA ALA A 217 -16.91 -7.23 7.50
C ALA A 217 -18.39 -6.87 7.74
N SER A 218 -18.94 -7.25 8.88
CA SER A 218 -20.34 -6.90 9.24
C SER A 218 -20.54 -5.41 9.39
N ALA A 219 -19.55 -4.67 9.92
CA ALA A 219 -19.62 -3.23 10.10
C ALA A 219 -19.41 -2.44 8.79
N GLU A 220 -18.54 -2.93 7.89
CA GLU A 220 -18.06 -2.15 6.74
C GLU A 220 -18.77 -2.51 5.42
N ALA A 221 -19.33 -3.71 5.28
CA ALA A 221 -19.82 -4.22 4.00
C ALA A 221 -20.81 -3.27 3.30
N ALA A 222 -21.81 -2.77 4.01
CA ALA A 222 -22.84 -1.91 3.43
C ALA A 222 -22.28 -0.59 2.90
N ALA A 223 -21.32 0.02 3.60
CA ALA A 223 -20.68 1.27 3.20
C ALA A 223 -19.85 1.13 1.92
N HIS A 224 -19.40 -0.10 1.60
CA HIS A 224 -18.61 -0.41 0.41
C HIS A 224 -19.42 -1.10 -0.71
N GLY A 225 -20.75 -1.16 -0.58
CA GLY A 225 -21.62 -1.79 -1.57
C GLY A 225 -21.45 -3.31 -1.69
N LEU A 226 -20.95 -3.96 -0.62
CA LEU A 226 -20.70 -5.39 -0.56
C LEU A 226 -21.70 -6.08 0.36
N THR A 227 -21.94 -7.37 0.11
CA THR A 227 -22.55 -8.24 1.13
C THR A 227 -21.48 -8.60 2.18
N VAL A 228 -21.91 -8.95 3.39
CA VAL A 228 -20.98 -9.39 4.45
C VAL A 228 -20.10 -10.56 4.02
N PRO A 229 -20.60 -11.61 3.35
CA PRO A 229 -19.75 -12.68 2.82
C PRO A 229 -18.71 -12.20 1.81
N GLN A 230 -19.06 -11.28 0.90
CA GLN A 230 -18.12 -10.71 -0.06
C GLN A 230 -17.02 -9.88 0.63
N CYS A 231 -17.41 -9.04 1.59
CA CYS A 231 -16.48 -8.24 2.38
C CYS A 231 -15.53 -9.13 3.19
N LEU A 232 -16.05 -10.16 3.86
CA LEU A 232 -15.24 -11.11 4.60
C LEU A 232 -14.29 -11.90 3.69
N GLY A 233 -14.78 -12.37 2.53
CA GLY A 233 -13.95 -13.05 1.53
C GLY A 233 -12.80 -12.16 1.06
N TYR A 234 -13.09 -10.90 0.75
CA TYR A 234 -12.06 -9.92 0.37
C TYR A 234 -11.00 -9.76 1.47
N LEU A 235 -11.42 -9.48 2.71
CA LEU A 235 -10.49 -9.24 3.82
C LEU A 235 -9.69 -10.48 4.22
N ARG A 236 -10.26 -11.69 4.08
CA ARG A 236 -9.65 -12.94 4.55
C ARG A 236 -8.87 -13.67 3.47
N ASP A 237 -9.41 -13.72 2.25
CA ASP A 237 -8.92 -14.63 1.19
C ASP A 237 -8.09 -13.89 0.13
N ASN A 238 -8.36 -12.61 -0.11
CA ASN A 238 -7.64 -11.81 -1.11
C ASN A 238 -6.48 -11.00 -0.51
N LEU A 239 -6.54 -10.68 0.78
CA LEU A 239 -5.52 -9.85 1.42
C LEU A 239 -4.60 -10.68 2.33
N HIS A 240 -3.36 -10.22 2.40
CA HIS A 240 -2.34 -10.72 3.30
C HIS A 240 -1.74 -9.56 4.09
N TYR A 241 -1.62 -9.72 5.42
CA TYR A 241 -1.29 -8.63 6.31
C TYR A 241 0.07 -8.76 7.00
N ASP A 242 0.79 -9.85 6.76
CA ASP A 242 2.06 -10.15 7.42
C ASP A 242 3.23 -9.94 6.45
N LEU A 243 4.20 -9.11 6.83
CA LEU A 243 5.43 -8.86 6.08
C LEU A 243 6.51 -9.88 6.48
N GLY A 244 6.33 -11.11 6.06
CA GLY A 244 7.26 -12.22 6.31
C GLY A 244 8.45 -12.27 5.35
N PRO A 245 9.27 -13.33 5.44
CA PRO A 245 10.43 -13.49 4.55
C PRO A 245 10.09 -13.52 3.05
N ARG A 246 8.98 -14.16 2.68
CA ARG A 246 8.54 -14.22 1.27
C ARG A 246 8.08 -12.87 0.74
N GLU A 247 7.39 -12.09 1.56
CA GLU A 247 6.94 -10.74 1.24
C GLU A 247 8.13 -9.77 1.10
N ARG A 248 9.17 -9.94 1.93
CA ARG A 248 10.42 -9.17 1.82
C ARG A 248 11.20 -9.53 0.55
N ALA A 249 11.28 -10.82 0.20
CA ALA A 249 11.86 -11.27 -1.07
C ALA A 249 11.09 -10.70 -2.27
N ALA A 250 9.76 -10.64 -2.18
CA ALA A 250 8.92 -10.04 -3.21
C ALA A 250 9.16 -8.53 -3.38
N LEU A 251 9.33 -7.81 -2.27
CA LEU A 251 9.69 -6.38 -2.31
C LEU A 251 11.07 -6.15 -2.95
N ALA A 252 12.05 -7.04 -2.70
CA ALA A 252 13.35 -6.97 -3.34
C ALA A 252 13.25 -7.20 -4.85
N ALA A 253 12.54 -8.24 -5.29
CA ALA A 253 12.30 -8.50 -6.71
C ALA A 253 11.54 -7.35 -7.39
N PHE A 254 10.53 -6.77 -6.74
CA PHE A 254 9.82 -5.60 -7.24
C PHE A 254 10.73 -4.38 -7.40
N TYR A 255 11.64 -4.16 -6.45
CA TYR A 255 12.65 -3.10 -6.53
C TYR A 255 13.59 -3.32 -7.71
N ASP A 256 14.12 -4.53 -7.91
CA ASP A 256 15.00 -4.86 -9.00
C ASP A 256 14.35 -4.56 -10.36
N HIS A 257 13.11 -4.97 -10.58
CA HIS A 257 12.34 -4.62 -11.77
C HIS A 257 12.10 -3.11 -11.89
N ALA A 258 11.83 -2.42 -10.79
CA ALA A 258 11.62 -0.97 -10.82
C ALA A 258 12.92 -0.23 -11.22
N VAL A 259 14.09 -0.68 -10.72
CA VAL A 259 15.39 -0.11 -11.08
C VAL A 259 15.73 -0.38 -12.55
N SER A 260 15.50 -1.61 -13.04
CA SER A 260 15.80 -1.98 -14.44
C SER A 260 15.02 -1.14 -15.47
N LEU A 261 13.89 -0.56 -15.04
CA LEU A 261 13.01 0.28 -15.88
C LEU A 261 13.08 1.77 -15.53
N ASP A 262 14.07 2.21 -14.74
CA ASP A 262 14.21 3.60 -14.28
C ASP A 262 13.00 4.14 -13.50
N LEU A 263 12.29 3.24 -12.82
CA LEU A 263 11.12 3.58 -11.98
C LEU A 263 11.46 3.80 -10.51
N ALA A 264 12.68 3.42 -10.11
CA ALA A 264 13.26 3.68 -8.80
C ALA A 264 14.77 3.91 -8.94
N PRO A 265 15.41 4.69 -8.06
CA PRO A 265 16.86 4.87 -8.04
C PRO A 265 17.58 3.55 -7.68
N SER A 266 18.75 3.32 -8.25
CA SER A 266 19.59 2.17 -7.92
C SER A 266 20.39 2.39 -6.63
N GLY A 267 20.96 1.31 -6.08
CA GLY A 267 21.93 1.38 -4.97
C GLY A 267 21.34 1.41 -3.57
N LEU A 268 20.04 1.18 -3.43
CA LEU A 268 19.41 1.09 -2.11
C LEU A 268 19.72 -0.26 -1.44
N ASP A 269 20.12 -0.24 -0.18
CA ASP A 269 20.17 -1.45 0.66
C ASP A 269 18.74 -1.86 1.07
N VAL A 270 18.12 -2.69 0.22
CA VAL A 270 16.76 -3.19 0.44
C VAL A 270 16.68 -4.03 1.71
N GLY A 271 17.70 -4.85 1.97
CA GLY A 271 17.76 -5.71 3.16
C GLY A 271 17.72 -4.90 4.45
N GLY A 272 18.56 -3.88 4.57
CA GLY A 272 18.60 -2.99 5.73
C GLY A 272 17.36 -2.11 5.89
N ASN A 273 16.71 -1.72 4.78
CA ASN A 273 15.50 -0.89 4.83
C ASN A 273 14.24 -1.67 5.21
N LEU A 274 14.20 -2.95 4.86
CA LEU A 274 13.08 -3.85 5.13
C LEU A 274 13.28 -4.65 6.43
N ALA A 275 14.46 -4.60 7.05
CA ALA A 275 14.69 -5.28 8.32
C ALA A 275 13.79 -4.65 9.40
N PRO A 276 13.05 -5.47 10.20
CA PRO A 276 12.39 -4.95 11.37
C PRO A 276 13.44 -4.31 12.28
N SER A 277 13.06 -3.26 13.01
CA SER A 277 13.93 -2.73 14.05
C SER A 277 14.29 -3.90 14.98
N ALA A 278 15.60 -4.18 15.12
CA ALA A 278 16.03 -5.20 16.08
C ALA A 278 15.54 -4.80 17.48
N PRO A 279 15.10 -5.76 18.31
CA PRO A 279 14.55 -5.51 19.64
C PRO A 279 15.51 -4.75 20.56
#